data_b846502ace9594c60029b0fdb38a0140
#
_entry.id   b846502ace9594c60029b0fdb38a0140
#
_cell.length_a   1.000
_cell.length_b   1.000
_cell.length_c   1.000
_cell.angle_alpha   90.00
_cell.angle_beta   90.00
_cell.angle_gamma   90.00
#
_symmetry.space_group_name_H-M   'P 1'
#
loop_
_entity.id
_entity.type
_entity.pdbx_description
1 polymer ?
#
loop_
_entity_poly.entity_id
_entity_poly.type
_entity_poly.pdbx_seq_one_letter_code
_entity_poly.pdbx_strand_id
1 'polypeptide(L)'
;GGARSALFNWLLAKKNNGKFILRIENTDLDRSTIESEENIKDALKWLGITWDEGIDVGGDFGPYKQTERLDIYKEYTDKLLAEGKAYHCFCTDEELESERQTLMAQEKMPIYQGKCRNLTQEQKAELLAAGRKPTVRFKTPENQQIIFDDMVRGTVKFDSNGVGDFVIVK
;
A
#
# COMPACT_ATOMS: atom_id res chain seq x y z
N GLY A 1 16.43 3.67 -7.91
CA GLY A 1 15.75 4.31 -8.25
C GLY A 1 14.50 4.65 -9.04
N GLY A 2 13.76 5.68 -8.60
CA GLY A 2 12.47 6.07 -9.19
C GLY A 2 12.52 6.37 -10.69
N ALA A 3 13.56 7.04 -11.19
CA ALA A 3 13.70 7.36 -12.59
C ALA A 3 13.75 6.11 -13.51
N ARG A 4 14.42 5.04 -13.07
CA ARG A 4 14.44 3.78 -13.82
C ARG A 4 13.05 3.14 -13.90
N SER A 5 12.32 3.12 -12.79
CA SER A 5 10.95 2.59 -12.76
C SER A 5 10.01 3.41 -13.64
N ALA A 6 10.14 4.74 -13.59
CA ALA A 6 9.38 5.64 -14.45
C ALA A 6 9.67 5.38 -15.94
N LEU A 7 10.96 5.21 -16.32
CA LEU A 7 11.35 4.92 -17.70
C LEU A 7 10.71 3.64 -18.22
N PHE A 8 10.70 2.55 -17.44
CA PHE A 8 10.07 1.30 -17.85
C PHE A 8 8.56 1.43 -18.05
N ASN A 9 7.88 2.11 -17.14
CA ASN A 9 6.45 2.36 -17.27
C ASN A 9 6.13 3.28 -18.46
N TRP A 10 6.93 4.32 -18.69
CA TRP A 10 6.79 5.22 -19.84
C TRP A 10 6.98 4.48 -21.16
N LEU A 11 8.03 3.65 -21.29
CA LEU A 11 8.27 2.83 -22.49
C LEU A 11 7.14 1.84 -22.74
N LEU A 12 6.60 1.20 -21.67
CA LEU A 12 5.47 0.29 -21.77
C LEU A 12 4.22 1.04 -22.25
N ALA A 13 3.93 2.20 -21.70
CA ALA A 13 2.81 3.04 -22.13
C ALA A 13 2.95 3.42 -23.61
N LYS A 14 4.12 3.90 -24.03
CA LYS A 14 4.36 4.28 -25.44
C LYS A 14 4.25 3.09 -26.38
N LYS A 15 4.80 1.93 -26.01
CA LYS A 15 4.71 0.69 -26.82
C LYS A 15 3.26 0.24 -27.06
N ASN A 16 2.38 0.45 -26.07
CA ASN A 16 1.00 0.00 -26.13
C ASN A 16 0.00 1.11 -26.49
N ASN A 17 0.47 2.29 -26.94
CA ASN A 17 -0.37 3.46 -27.20
C ASN A 17 -1.24 3.84 -25.99
N GLY A 18 -0.71 3.59 -24.78
CA GLY A 18 -1.35 3.92 -23.51
C GLY A 18 -0.93 5.31 -23.01
N LYS A 19 -1.47 5.70 -21.87
CA LYS A 19 -1.11 6.93 -21.15
C LYS A 19 -0.13 6.64 -20.02
N PHE A 20 0.87 7.47 -19.87
CA PHE A 20 1.76 7.47 -18.72
C PHE A 20 1.25 8.49 -17.70
N ILE A 21 0.87 8.02 -16.51
CA ILE A 21 0.29 8.83 -15.44
C ILE A 21 1.33 9.01 -14.33
N LEU A 22 1.56 10.26 -13.88
CA LEU A 22 2.43 10.58 -12.77
C LEU A 22 1.63 10.99 -11.53
N ARG A 23 1.73 10.20 -10.46
CA ARG A 23 1.14 10.50 -9.15
C ARG A 23 2.22 10.59 -8.08
N ILE A 24 2.08 11.57 -7.20
CA ILE A 24 3.01 11.80 -6.09
C ILE A 24 2.46 11.13 -4.82
N GLU A 25 3.24 10.23 -4.26
CA GLU A 25 2.97 9.53 -3.00
C GLU A 25 3.63 10.32 -1.85
N ASN A 26 2.92 11.31 -1.31
CA ASN A 26 3.45 12.28 -0.33
C ASN A 26 2.94 12.06 1.11
N THR A 27 2.69 10.84 1.51
CA THR A 27 2.20 10.51 2.86
C THR A 27 3.29 10.53 3.93
N ASP A 28 4.56 10.43 3.55
CA ASP A 28 5.70 10.61 4.44
C ASP A 28 6.05 12.11 4.48
N LEU A 29 5.46 12.84 5.44
CA LEU A 29 5.57 14.29 5.53
C LEU A 29 6.99 14.78 5.82
N ASP A 30 7.82 13.97 6.47
CA ASP A 30 9.21 14.32 6.79
C ASP A 30 10.10 14.30 5.56
N ARG A 31 9.79 13.46 4.58
CA ARG A 31 10.55 13.31 3.32
C ARG A 31 9.88 13.94 2.10
N SER A 32 8.59 14.27 2.22
CA SER A 32 7.80 14.81 1.10
C SER A 32 7.78 16.31 1.13
N THR A 33 8.86 16.93 0.64
CA THR A 33 8.98 18.38 0.50
C THR A 33 8.63 18.83 -0.93
N ILE A 34 8.25 20.09 -1.09
CA ILE A 34 8.05 20.69 -2.43
C ILE A 34 9.31 20.55 -3.27
N GLU A 35 10.49 20.75 -2.67
CA GLU A 35 11.76 20.57 -3.35
C GLU A 35 11.97 19.14 -3.86
N SER A 36 11.61 18.13 -3.08
CA SER A 36 11.72 16.72 -3.53
C SER A 36 10.76 16.41 -4.69
N GLU A 37 9.57 17.00 -4.69
CA GLU A 37 8.60 16.88 -5.79
C GLU A 37 9.15 17.53 -7.08
N GLU A 38 9.69 18.75 -7.00
CA GLU A 38 10.31 19.42 -8.16
C GLU A 38 11.52 18.64 -8.68
N ASN A 39 12.38 18.12 -7.81
CA ASN A 39 13.53 17.30 -8.19
C ASN A 39 13.10 16.04 -8.96
N ILE A 40 11.99 15.40 -8.58
CA ILE A 40 11.45 14.25 -9.32
C ILE A 40 11.01 14.67 -10.72
N LYS A 41 10.26 15.77 -10.83
CA LYS A 41 9.77 16.29 -12.11
C LYS A 41 10.92 16.69 -13.04
N ASP A 42 11.92 17.37 -12.50
CA ASP A 42 13.09 17.81 -13.28
C ASP A 42 13.94 16.61 -13.73
N ALA A 43 14.13 15.61 -12.88
CA ALA A 43 14.82 14.38 -13.28
C ALA A 43 14.10 13.65 -14.42
N LEU A 44 12.77 13.59 -14.40
CA LEU A 44 11.98 13.00 -15.48
C LEU A 44 12.09 13.82 -16.77
N LYS A 45 11.96 15.13 -16.68
CA LYS A 45 12.13 16.05 -17.84
C LYS A 45 13.52 15.95 -18.44
N TRP A 46 14.56 15.87 -17.61
CA TRP A 46 15.94 15.69 -18.06
C TRP A 46 16.15 14.39 -18.85
N LEU A 47 15.43 13.32 -18.47
CA LEU A 47 15.41 12.05 -19.22
C LEU A 47 14.53 12.09 -20.49
N GLY A 48 13.88 13.20 -20.79
CA GLY A 48 12.90 13.31 -21.86
C GLY A 48 11.58 12.58 -21.60
N ILE A 49 11.32 12.23 -20.34
CA ILE A 49 10.08 11.53 -19.94
C ILE A 49 9.02 12.61 -19.63
N THR A 50 7.97 12.62 -20.41
CA THR A 50 6.75 13.41 -20.19
C THR A 50 5.61 12.51 -19.75
N TRP A 51 4.67 13.06 -18.99
CA TRP A 51 3.47 12.33 -18.57
C TRP A 51 2.24 12.94 -19.24
N ASP A 52 1.34 12.05 -19.64
CA ASP A 52 0.11 12.39 -20.38
C ASP A 52 -1.00 12.84 -19.43
N GLU A 53 -0.92 12.44 -18.16
CA GLU A 53 -1.87 12.75 -17.09
C GLU A 53 -1.14 12.76 -15.75
N GLY A 54 -1.59 13.58 -14.80
CA GLY A 54 -0.97 13.60 -13.48
C GLY A 54 -0.78 15.00 -12.93
N ILE A 55 0.19 15.12 -12.01
CA ILE A 55 0.53 16.40 -11.38
C ILE A 55 0.95 17.42 -12.45
N ASP A 56 0.52 18.67 -12.30
CA ASP A 56 0.74 19.82 -13.18
C ASP A 56 0.02 19.74 -14.56
N VAL A 57 -0.42 18.56 -14.98
CA VAL A 57 -1.09 18.33 -16.28
C VAL A 57 -2.59 18.16 -16.10
N GLY A 58 -3.02 17.58 -14.99
CA GLY A 58 -4.41 17.20 -14.76
C GLY A 58 -4.79 15.88 -15.46
N GLY A 59 -6.08 15.67 -15.67
CA GLY A 59 -6.65 14.50 -16.31
C GLY A 59 -7.90 13.98 -15.61
N ASP A 60 -8.39 12.82 -16.04
CA ASP A 60 -9.69 12.27 -15.63
C ASP A 60 -9.65 11.49 -14.31
N PHE A 61 -8.44 11.08 -13.84
CA PHE A 61 -8.27 10.17 -12.71
C PHE A 61 -7.62 10.85 -11.49
N GLY A 62 -7.73 12.18 -11.38
CA GLY A 62 -7.27 12.96 -10.21
C GLY A 62 -7.99 12.58 -8.91
N PRO A 63 -7.55 13.15 -7.78
CA PRO A 63 -6.33 13.94 -7.57
C PRO A 63 -5.03 13.13 -7.76
N TYR A 64 -3.90 13.85 -7.99
CA TYR A 64 -2.61 13.20 -8.29
C TYR A 64 -1.58 13.33 -7.16
N LYS A 65 -1.98 13.82 -5.99
CA LYS A 65 -1.25 13.74 -4.73
C LYS A 65 -1.98 12.79 -3.79
N GLN A 66 -1.25 11.88 -3.17
CA GLN A 66 -1.87 10.86 -2.30
C GLN A 66 -2.64 11.50 -1.13
N THR A 67 -2.12 12.58 -0.53
CA THR A 67 -2.79 13.31 0.55
C THR A 67 -4.14 13.93 0.14
N GLU A 68 -4.35 14.17 -1.14
CA GLU A 68 -5.61 14.71 -1.67
C GLU A 68 -6.65 13.62 -1.98
N ARG A 69 -6.30 12.34 -1.79
CA ARG A 69 -7.13 11.17 -2.09
C ARG A 69 -7.69 10.49 -0.85
N LEU A 70 -7.61 11.10 0.31
CA LEU A 70 -7.96 10.48 1.58
C LEU A 70 -9.44 10.06 1.63
N ASP A 71 -10.34 10.86 1.06
CA ASP A 71 -11.77 10.52 1.00
C ASP A 71 -12.02 9.27 0.14
N ILE A 72 -11.33 9.16 -0.99
CA ILE A 72 -11.39 7.97 -1.85
C ILE A 72 -10.88 6.74 -1.10
N TYR A 73 -9.76 6.87 -0.39
CA TYR A 73 -9.20 5.75 0.39
C TYR A 73 -10.13 5.36 1.55
N LYS A 74 -10.77 6.35 2.19
CA LYS A 74 -11.75 6.10 3.23
C LYS A 74 -12.94 5.30 2.71
N GLU A 75 -13.53 5.70 1.57
CA GLU A 75 -14.65 4.99 0.93
C GLU A 75 -14.32 3.51 0.70
N TYR A 76 -13.16 3.23 0.08
CA TYR A 76 -12.76 1.84 -0.20
C TYR A 76 -12.39 1.08 1.08
N THR A 77 -11.82 1.73 2.08
CA THR A 77 -11.53 1.13 3.38
C THR A 77 -12.82 0.74 4.10
N ASP A 78 -13.80 1.63 4.14
CA ASP A 78 -15.10 1.37 4.76
C ASP A 78 -15.82 0.19 4.05
N LYS A 79 -15.73 0.13 2.73
CA LYS A 79 -16.25 -0.98 1.93
C LYS A 79 -15.57 -2.31 2.30
N LEU A 80 -14.23 -2.34 2.39
CA LEU A 80 -13.49 -3.55 2.76
C LEU A 80 -13.82 -4.01 4.19
N LEU A 81 -14.01 -3.07 5.13
CA LEU A 81 -14.43 -3.36 6.50
C LEU A 81 -15.85 -3.94 6.53
N ALA A 82 -16.79 -3.34 5.78
CA ALA A 82 -18.17 -3.82 5.69
C ALA A 82 -18.27 -5.22 5.05
N GLU A 83 -17.43 -5.52 4.07
CA GLU A 83 -17.35 -6.83 3.40
C GLU A 83 -16.55 -7.88 4.23
N GLY A 84 -16.00 -7.51 5.38
CA GLY A 84 -15.17 -8.39 6.20
C GLY A 84 -13.82 -8.74 5.58
N LYS A 85 -13.39 -8.00 4.55
CA LYS A 85 -12.09 -8.14 3.87
C LYS A 85 -10.97 -7.33 4.53
N ALA A 86 -11.31 -6.49 5.49
CA ALA A 86 -10.39 -5.75 6.34
C ALA A 86 -10.88 -5.75 7.78
N TYR A 87 -10.01 -5.42 8.72
CA TYR A 87 -10.34 -5.35 10.14
C TYR A 87 -9.45 -4.35 10.88
N HIS A 88 -9.93 -3.89 12.05
CA HIS A 88 -9.17 -3.02 12.93
C HIS A 88 -8.12 -3.81 13.74
N CYS A 89 -6.88 -3.37 13.69
CA CYS A 89 -5.77 -3.91 14.46
C CYS A 89 -5.33 -2.89 15.51
N PHE A 90 -5.29 -3.30 16.77
CA PHE A 90 -4.96 -2.47 17.93
C PHE A 90 -3.57 -2.79 18.53
N CYS A 91 -2.75 -3.57 17.84
CA CYS A 91 -1.39 -3.87 18.29
C CYS A 91 -0.55 -2.59 18.28
N THR A 92 0.27 -2.42 19.32
CA THR A 92 1.29 -1.36 19.36
C THR A 92 2.52 -1.76 18.56
N ASP A 93 3.38 -0.79 18.25
CA ASP A 93 4.62 -1.05 17.53
C ASP A 93 5.55 -1.99 18.34
N GLU A 94 5.55 -1.86 19.68
CA GLU A 94 6.32 -2.74 20.58
C GLU A 94 5.78 -4.18 20.55
N GLU A 95 4.45 -4.35 20.55
CA GLU A 95 3.82 -5.67 20.45
C GLU A 95 4.16 -6.34 19.12
N LEU A 96 4.10 -5.59 18.02
CA LEU A 96 4.44 -6.08 16.68
C LEU A 96 5.92 -6.43 16.54
N GLU A 97 6.81 -5.60 17.08
CA GLU A 97 8.25 -5.87 17.06
C GLU A 97 8.62 -7.08 17.93
N SER A 98 8.01 -7.23 19.10
CA SER A 98 8.20 -8.41 19.95
C SER A 98 7.76 -9.70 19.26
N GLU A 99 6.60 -9.68 18.59
CA GLU A 99 6.11 -10.82 17.79
C GLU A 99 7.10 -11.15 16.66
N ARG A 100 7.56 -10.13 15.94
CA ARG A 100 8.54 -10.27 14.85
C ARG A 100 9.84 -10.94 15.33
N GLN A 101 10.41 -10.46 16.44
CA GLN A 101 11.63 -11.02 17.01
C GLN A 101 11.45 -12.46 17.47
N THR A 102 10.29 -12.77 18.07
CA THR A 102 9.97 -14.14 18.50
C THR A 102 9.92 -15.11 17.30
N LEU A 103 9.29 -14.70 16.20
CA LEU A 103 9.22 -15.50 14.99
C LEU A 103 10.59 -15.70 14.35
N MET A 104 11.40 -14.64 14.29
CA MET A 104 12.78 -14.72 13.77
C MET A 104 13.65 -15.66 14.62
N ALA A 105 13.54 -15.61 15.94
CA ALA A 105 14.27 -16.53 16.83
C ALA A 105 13.85 -18.01 16.65
N GLN A 106 12.65 -18.24 16.12
CA GLN A 106 12.14 -19.58 15.76
C GLN A 106 12.42 -19.94 14.29
N GLU A 107 13.23 -19.16 13.59
CA GLU A 107 13.52 -19.32 12.15
C GLU A 107 12.26 -19.31 11.26
N LYS A 108 11.18 -18.67 11.73
CA LYS A 108 9.93 -18.50 10.99
C LYS A 108 9.89 -17.15 10.27
N MET A 109 9.11 -17.08 9.20
CA MET A 109 8.85 -15.81 8.51
C MET A 109 8.20 -14.82 9.49
N PRO A 110 8.69 -13.57 9.59
CA PRO A 110 8.18 -12.56 10.51
C PRO A 110 6.89 -11.91 10.00
N ILE A 111 5.85 -12.72 9.83
CA ILE A 111 4.53 -12.32 9.35
C ILE A 111 3.62 -12.11 10.55
N TYR A 112 2.83 -11.05 10.54
CA TYR A 112 1.82 -10.78 11.58
C TYR A 112 0.87 -11.97 11.76
N GLN A 113 0.72 -12.45 12.99
CA GLN A 113 -0.02 -13.68 13.30
C GLN A 113 -1.53 -13.49 13.48
N GLY A 114 -2.07 -12.33 13.14
CA GLY A 114 -3.52 -12.11 13.12
C GLY A 114 -4.17 -11.92 14.49
N LYS A 115 -3.42 -11.49 15.52
CA LYS A 115 -3.92 -11.31 16.91
C LYS A 115 -5.26 -10.57 16.99
N CYS A 116 -5.47 -9.55 16.15
CA CYS A 116 -6.69 -8.75 16.12
C CYS A 116 -7.71 -9.20 15.06
N ARG A 117 -7.41 -10.25 14.28
CA ARG A 117 -8.19 -10.67 13.11
C ARG A 117 -9.63 -11.05 13.45
N ASN A 118 -9.86 -11.60 14.63
CA ASN A 118 -11.14 -12.18 15.06
C ASN A 118 -11.65 -11.55 16.37
N LEU A 119 -11.28 -10.31 16.66
CA LEU A 119 -11.80 -9.59 17.84
C LEU A 119 -13.32 -9.41 17.75
N THR A 120 -14.02 -9.65 18.85
CA THR A 120 -15.46 -9.34 18.97
C THR A 120 -15.69 -7.83 19.04
N GLN A 121 -16.94 -7.40 18.92
CA GLN A 121 -17.28 -5.97 19.04
C GLN A 121 -17.01 -5.46 20.46
N GLU A 122 -17.25 -6.28 21.49
CA GLU A 122 -16.98 -5.97 22.89
C GLU A 122 -15.47 -5.75 23.11
N GLN A 123 -14.62 -6.66 22.62
CA GLN A 123 -13.17 -6.56 22.70
C GLN A 123 -12.64 -5.31 22.00
N LYS A 124 -13.19 -4.97 20.82
CA LYS A 124 -12.84 -3.73 20.12
C LYS A 124 -13.21 -2.49 20.91
N ALA A 125 -14.42 -2.49 21.52
CA ALA A 125 -14.89 -1.38 22.37
C ALA A 125 -14.01 -1.19 23.61
N GLU A 126 -13.59 -2.27 24.26
CA GLU A 126 -12.67 -2.23 25.40
C GLU A 126 -11.31 -1.63 25.03
N LEU A 127 -10.75 -2.04 23.88
CA LEU A 127 -9.46 -1.51 23.40
C LEU A 127 -9.55 -0.03 23.04
N LEU A 128 -10.66 0.40 22.41
CA LEU A 128 -10.92 1.82 22.15
C LEU A 128 -11.08 2.62 23.46
N ALA A 129 -11.82 2.09 24.43
CA ALA A 129 -11.98 2.72 25.75
C ALA A 129 -10.64 2.82 26.51
N ALA A 130 -9.73 1.88 26.31
CA ALA A 130 -8.36 1.92 26.81
C ALA A 130 -7.45 2.92 26.06
N GLY A 131 -7.98 3.68 25.11
CA GLY A 131 -7.24 4.71 24.36
C GLY A 131 -6.37 4.15 23.20
N ARG A 132 -6.51 2.88 22.84
CA ARG A 132 -5.77 2.32 21.70
C ARG A 132 -6.33 2.84 20.38
N LYS A 133 -5.44 3.31 19.51
CA LYS A 133 -5.80 3.76 18.16
C LYS A 133 -5.69 2.58 17.20
N PRO A 134 -6.74 2.26 16.43
CA PRO A 134 -6.67 1.18 15.46
C PRO A 134 -5.97 1.60 14.18
N THR A 135 -5.21 0.68 13.62
CA THR A 135 -4.86 0.66 12.20
C THR A 135 -5.83 -0.25 11.46
N VAL A 136 -5.91 -0.16 10.13
CA VAL A 136 -6.72 -1.09 9.33
C VAL A 136 -5.79 -2.05 8.57
N ARG A 137 -6.04 -3.35 8.74
CA ARG A 137 -5.33 -4.39 8.00
C ARG A 137 -6.25 -5.04 6.97
N PHE A 138 -5.68 -5.34 5.79
CA PHE A 138 -6.30 -6.21 4.81
C PHE A 138 -6.31 -7.64 5.34
N LYS A 139 -7.44 -8.33 5.19
CA LYS A 139 -7.61 -9.72 5.62
C LYS A 139 -7.22 -10.64 4.46
N THR A 140 -5.96 -11.05 4.42
CA THR A 140 -5.46 -11.92 3.38
C THR A 140 -6.19 -13.28 3.43
N PRO A 141 -6.73 -13.78 2.31
CA PRO A 141 -7.33 -15.12 2.26
C PRO A 141 -6.31 -16.18 2.68
N GLU A 142 -6.73 -17.14 3.50
CA GLU A 142 -5.88 -18.23 3.97
C GLU A 142 -5.96 -19.44 3.05
N ASN A 143 -4.89 -20.23 3.00
CA ASN A 143 -4.82 -21.50 2.28
C ASN A 143 -5.21 -21.41 0.79
N GLN A 144 -4.82 -20.33 0.14
CA GLN A 144 -5.07 -20.09 -1.27
C GLN A 144 -3.77 -19.88 -2.02
N GLN A 145 -3.76 -20.21 -3.31
CA GLN A 145 -2.71 -19.81 -4.22
C GLN A 145 -3.12 -18.52 -4.96
N ILE A 146 -2.25 -17.52 -4.91
CA ILE A 146 -2.36 -16.29 -5.70
C ILE A 146 -1.59 -16.55 -6.99
N ILE A 147 -2.28 -16.59 -8.12
CA ILE A 147 -1.71 -16.92 -9.42
C ILE A 147 -1.93 -15.75 -10.37
N PHE A 148 -0.89 -15.32 -11.06
CA PHE A 148 -1.00 -14.33 -12.13
C PHE A 148 0.07 -14.56 -13.19
N ASP A 149 -0.17 -14.06 -14.39
CA ASP A 149 0.78 -14.14 -15.50
C ASP A 149 1.62 -12.87 -15.55
N ASP A 150 2.89 -13.00 -15.18
CA ASP A 150 3.88 -11.94 -15.25
C ASP A 150 4.43 -11.85 -16.68
N MET A 151 4.52 -10.64 -17.24
CA MET A 151 4.96 -10.42 -18.61
C MET A 151 6.42 -10.85 -18.88
N VAL A 152 7.24 -10.97 -17.83
CA VAL A 152 8.66 -11.32 -17.93
C VAL A 152 8.91 -12.74 -17.44
N ARG A 153 8.25 -13.16 -16.34
CA ARG A 153 8.47 -14.43 -15.65
C ARG A 153 7.47 -15.52 -16.03
N GLY A 154 6.44 -15.20 -16.81
CA GLY A 154 5.32 -16.11 -17.08
C GLY A 154 4.44 -16.32 -15.86
N THR A 155 3.85 -17.49 -15.70
CA THR A 155 2.94 -17.76 -14.58
C THR A 155 3.68 -17.78 -13.24
N VAL A 156 3.35 -16.85 -12.36
CA VAL A 156 3.87 -16.73 -10.99
C VAL A 156 2.83 -17.20 -10.00
N LYS A 157 3.26 -17.95 -8.98
CA LYS A 157 2.39 -18.50 -7.92
C LYS A 157 2.94 -18.13 -6.56
N PHE A 158 2.07 -17.62 -5.68
CA PHE A 158 2.38 -17.35 -4.28
C PHE A 158 1.38 -18.09 -3.37
N ASP A 159 1.88 -18.62 -2.27
CA ASP A 159 1.02 -19.08 -1.18
C ASP A 159 0.54 -17.85 -0.39
N SER A 160 -0.77 -17.68 -0.26
CA SER A 160 -1.36 -16.56 0.48
C SER A 160 -0.93 -16.53 1.96
N ASN A 161 -0.64 -17.68 2.55
CA ASN A 161 -0.14 -17.78 3.92
C ASN A 161 1.24 -17.11 4.10
N GLY A 162 2.01 -16.97 3.03
CA GLY A 162 3.30 -16.27 3.02
C GLY A 162 3.18 -14.74 2.91
N VAL A 163 2.00 -14.21 2.62
CA VAL A 163 1.77 -12.74 2.47
C VAL A 163 1.44 -12.09 3.81
N GLY A 164 0.57 -12.74 4.61
CA GLY A 164 0.07 -12.21 5.87
C GLY A 164 -0.87 -11.01 5.73
N ASP A 165 -1.43 -10.56 6.85
CA ASP A 165 -2.34 -9.40 6.88
C ASP A 165 -1.53 -8.11 6.99
N PHE A 166 -1.53 -7.30 5.95
CA PHE A 166 -0.77 -6.05 5.89
C PHE A 166 -1.62 -4.83 6.19
N VAL A 167 -0.98 -3.77 6.72
CA VAL A 167 -1.65 -2.50 7.04
C VAL A 167 -1.97 -1.74 5.77
N ILE A 168 -3.23 -1.32 5.62
CA ILE A 168 -3.71 -0.48 4.52
C ILE A 168 -4.01 0.96 4.96
N VAL A 169 -4.31 1.17 6.25
CA VAL A 169 -4.48 2.51 6.85
C VAL A 169 -3.81 2.53 8.22
N LYS A 170 -3.02 3.58 8.46
CA LYS A 170 -2.37 3.88 9.74
C LYS A 170 -3.15 4.91 10.54
#